data_fac255869b477f19a1f424c19b5ef19f
#
_entry.id   fac255869b477f19a1f424c19b5ef19f
#
_cell.length_a   1.000
_cell.length_b   1.000
_cell.length_c   1.000
_cell.angle_alpha   90.00
_cell.angle_beta   90.00
_cell.angle_gamma   90.00
#
_symmetry.space_group_name_H-M   'P 1'
#
loop_
_entity.id
_entity.type
_entity.pdbx_description
1 polymer ?
#
loop_
_entity_poly.entity_id
_entity_poly.type
_entity_poly.pdbx_seq_one_letter_code
_entity_poly.pdbx_strand_id
1 'polypeptide(L)'
;VTLTTVLLAPVVAAITTAGGAAGEQVSIPIWLEMLAVVVASVSGVLTAREHKLDFIGAIGLAVACGLGGGIIRDVILQKGAVYILDQPLALPMSVATAAIAFVFPVIFEKPDRLIAILDIFSVGLYAAVGADKSMVYELSPMVCVMMGFFTAVGGGMLRDVFLGQTPGIFQRGNFYAITAIAGATSYVALVENFHAPNIFALVVCVVITMALRWISLHYNILTPTEVNLDRVARPIRQFGNKAVEAVSKPVHRVPSERALDERRERVQADIKQRRREERKRQVAQKRRAFWEKHC
;
A
#
# COMPACT_ATOMS: atom_id res chain seq x y z
N VAL A 1 12.38 -3.49 -54.16
CA VAL A 1 12.05 -4.14 -52.86
C VAL A 1 12.87 -3.42 -51.83
N THR A 2 12.27 -2.49 -51.12
CA THR A 2 12.95 -1.59 -50.19
C THR A 2 13.33 -2.34 -48.91
N LEU A 3 14.47 -2.01 -48.33
CA LEU A 3 15.01 -2.56 -47.08
C LEU A 3 13.98 -2.60 -45.93
N THR A 4 13.04 -1.64 -45.97
CA THR A 4 11.88 -1.54 -45.06
C THR A 4 10.90 -2.73 -45.15
N THR A 5 10.70 -3.30 -46.35
CA THR A 5 9.82 -4.47 -46.55
C THR A 5 10.43 -5.76 -46.00
N VAL A 6 11.74 -5.89 -46.08
CA VAL A 6 12.45 -7.07 -45.57
C VAL A 6 12.56 -7.06 -44.04
N LEU A 7 12.70 -5.88 -43.44
CA LEU A 7 12.76 -5.72 -41.98
C LEU A 7 11.38 -5.77 -41.30
N LEU A 8 10.35 -5.26 -41.96
CA LEU A 8 8.99 -5.19 -41.40
C LEU A 8 8.19 -6.48 -41.69
N ALA A 9 8.45 -7.20 -42.76
CA ALA A 9 7.69 -8.40 -43.08
C ALA A 9 7.74 -9.49 -41.99
N PRO A 10 8.90 -9.83 -41.39
CA PRO A 10 8.90 -10.79 -40.30
C PRO A 10 8.24 -10.26 -39.02
N VAL A 11 8.31 -8.95 -38.78
CA VAL A 11 7.65 -8.33 -37.62
C VAL A 11 6.13 -8.34 -37.82
N VAL A 12 5.63 -8.01 -39.01
CA VAL A 12 4.20 -8.07 -39.34
C VAL A 12 3.70 -9.51 -39.36
N ALA A 13 4.47 -10.45 -39.93
CA ALA A 13 4.13 -11.87 -39.92
C ALA A 13 4.11 -12.43 -38.49
N ALA A 14 5.06 -12.04 -37.63
CA ALA A 14 5.08 -12.47 -36.23
C ALA A 14 3.90 -11.87 -35.43
N ILE A 15 3.48 -10.64 -35.73
CA ILE A 15 2.28 -10.04 -35.12
C ILE A 15 1.00 -10.76 -35.53
N THR A 16 0.94 -11.27 -36.79
CA THR A 16 -0.22 -11.99 -37.30
C THR A 16 -0.22 -13.48 -36.91
N THR A 17 0.92 -14.11 -36.71
CA THR A 17 1.03 -15.54 -36.33
C THR A 17 1.07 -15.79 -34.82
N ALA A 18 1.38 -14.79 -34.00
CA ALA A 18 1.35 -14.91 -32.53
C ALA A 18 -0.09 -15.07 -31.93
N GLY A 19 -1.12 -15.04 -32.76
CA GLY A 19 -2.52 -15.33 -32.39
C GLY A 19 -2.90 -16.83 -32.33
N GLY A 20 -1.95 -17.77 -32.35
CA GLY A 20 -2.23 -19.17 -32.59
C GLY A 20 -1.66 -20.21 -31.64
N ALA A 21 -1.26 -19.88 -30.41
CA ALA A 21 -0.96 -20.88 -29.38
C ALA A 21 -2.15 -20.97 -28.39
N ALA A 22 -2.74 -22.14 -28.30
CA ALA A 22 -3.90 -22.45 -27.53
C ALA A 22 -3.78 -22.03 -26.05
N GLY A 23 -4.70 -21.21 -25.60
CA GLY A 23 -5.01 -21.00 -24.19
C GLY A 23 -4.65 -19.61 -23.67
N GLU A 24 -5.60 -18.72 -23.65
CA GLU A 24 -5.69 -17.42 -23.00
C GLU A 24 -5.74 -16.23 -23.97
N GLN A 25 -6.92 -16.02 -24.46
CA GLN A 25 -7.20 -14.80 -25.21
C GLN A 25 -7.23 -13.62 -24.22
N VAL A 26 -6.12 -12.88 -24.15
CA VAL A 26 -6.14 -11.53 -23.61
C VAL A 26 -7.10 -10.73 -24.47
N SER A 27 -8.14 -10.16 -23.89
CA SER A 27 -9.16 -9.42 -24.66
C SER A 27 -8.60 -8.13 -25.24
N ILE A 28 -7.56 -7.57 -24.63
CA ILE A 28 -6.83 -6.41 -25.16
C ILE A 28 -5.91 -6.87 -26.30
N PRO A 29 -5.99 -6.19 -27.46
CA PRO A 29 -5.12 -6.52 -28.59
C PRO A 29 -3.63 -6.40 -28.26
N ILE A 30 -2.84 -7.38 -28.70
CA ILE A 30 -1.41 -7.50 -28.38
C ILE A 30 -0.58 -6.26 -28.79
N TRP A 31 -1.01 -5.54 -29.84
CA TRP A 31 -0.31 -4.32 -30.26
C TRP A 31 -0.40 -3.18 -29.24
N LEU A 32 -1.47 -3.11 -28.43
CA LEU A 32 -1.60 -2.16 -27.32
C LEU A 32 -0.65 -2.52 -26.17
N GLU A 33 -0.47 -3.80 -25.91
CA GLU A 33 0.49 -4.28 -24.93
C GLU A 33 1.93 -3.96 -25.40
N MET A 34 2.24 -4.18 -26.69
CA MET A 34 3.53 -3.80 -27.26
C MET A 34 3.75 -2.27 -27.21
N LEU A 35 2.71 -1.48 -27.44
CA LEU A 35 2.77 -0.02 -27.27
C LEU A 35 3.15 0.34 -25.83
N ALA A 36 2.57 -0.30 -24.83
CA ALA A 36 2.93 -0.09 -23.44
C ALA A 36 4.41 -0.42 -23.17
N VAL A 37 4.90 -1.52 -23.73
CA VAL A 37 6.33 -1.91 -23.64
C VAL A 37 7.23 -0.82 -24.24
N VAL A 38 6.91 -0.33 -25.45
CA VAL A 38 7.71 0.70 -26.13
C VAL A 38 7.73 1.98 -25.30
N VAL A 39 6.57 2.47 -24.85
CA VAL A 39 6.47 3.72 -24.09
C VAL A 39 7.23 3.63 -22.76
N ALA A 40 7.08 2.52 -22.04
CA ALA A 40 7.77 2.31 -20.77
C ALA A 40 9.29 2.13 -20.98
N SER A 41 9.72 1.46 -22.07
CA SER A 41 11.14 1.31 -22.40
C SER A 41 11.79 2.66 -22.72
N VAL A 42 11.11 3.54 -23.46
CA VAL A 42 11.59 4.91 -23.73
C VAL A 42 11.75 5.67 -22.40
N SER A 43 10.76 5.60 -21.50
CA SER A 43 10.86 6.23 -20.16
C SER A 43 12.08 5.70 -19.39
N GLY A 44 12.34 4.38 -19.46
CA GLY A 44 13.51 3.75 -18.85
C GLY A 44 14.84 4.28 -19.40
N VAL A 45 14.97 4.40 -20.73
CA VAL A 45 16.18 4.96 -21.37
C VAL A 45 16.40 6.42 -20.99
N LEU A 46 15.35 7.23 -20.99
CA LEU A 46 15.48 8.64 -20.62
C LEU A 46 15.96 8.79 -19.17
N THR A 47 15.38 7.98 -18.27
CA THR A 47 15.85 7.93 -16.87
C THR A 47 17.30 7.43 -16.75
N ALA A 48 17.69 6.42 -17.51
CA ALA A 48 19.07 5.93 -17.54
C ALA A 48 20.07 7.02 -17.96
N ARG A 49 19.71 7.83 -18.95
CA ARG A 49 20.52 8.97 -19.40
C ARG A 49 20.63 10.08 -18.35
N GLU A 50 19.55 10.38 -17.69
CA GLU A 50 19.52 11.35 -16.58
C GLU A 50 20.51 10.94 -15.47
N HIS A 51 20.59 9.62 -15.21
CA HIS A 51 21.54 9.04 -14.24
C HIS A 51 22.91 8.71 -14.84
N LYS A 52 23.19 9.11 -16.10
CA LYS A 52 24.47 8.92 -16.79
C LYS A 52 24.90 7.44 -16.86
N LEU A 53 23.94 6.53 -17.02
CA LEU A 53 24.23 5.13 -17.25
C LEU A 53 24.78 4.92 -18.67
N ASP A 54 25.57 3.89 -18.85
CA ASP A 54 26.09 3.46 -20.15
C ASP A 54 24.98 2.82 -21.02
N PHE A 55 25.35 2.44 -22.23
CA PHE A 55 24.42 1.82 -23.19
C PHE A 55 23.80 0.52 -22.65
N ILE A 56 24.59 -0.30 -21.98
CA ILE A 56 24.12 -1.58 -21.42
C ILE A 56 23.18 -1.33 -20.23
N GLY A 57 23.53 -0.39 -19.36
CA GLY A 57 22.67 0.04 -18.25
C GLY A 57 21.36 0.62 -18.73
N ALA A 58 21.36 1.39 -19.83
CA ALA A 58 20.15 1.94 -20.44
C ALA A 58 19.24 0.84 -20.99
N ILE A 59 19.79 -0.18 -21.66
CA ILE A 59 19.02 -1.36 -22.12
C ILE A 59 18.45 -2.10 -20.93
N GLY A 60 19.24 -2.38 -19.89
CA GLY A 60 18.78 -3.06 -18.68
C GLY A 60 17.62 -2.33 -18.01
N LEU A 61 17.74 -1.00 -17.89
CA LEU A 61 16.68 -0.19 -17.27
C LEU A 61 15.41 -0.10 -18.13
N ALA A 62 15.56 -0.05 -19.47
CA ALA A 62 14.44 -0.09 -20.41
C ALA A 62 13.66 -1.40 -20.32
N VAL A 63 14.38 -2.53 -20.27
CA VAL A 63 13.79 -3.87 -20.12
C VAL A 63 13.08 -3.97 -18.77
N ALA A 64 13.67 -3.47 -17.70
CA ALA A 64 13.06 -3.46 -16.38
C ALA A 64 11.77 -2.61 -16.37
N CYS A 65 11.76 -1.43 -16.99
CA CYS A 65 10.57 -0.60 -17.10
C CYS A 65 9.51 -1.23 -17.99
N GLY A 66 9.89 -1.72 -19.17
CA GLY A 66 8.97 -2.22 -20.17
C GLY A 66 8.36 -3.59 -19.83
N LEU A 67 9.13 -4.50 -19.28
CA LEU A 67 8.68 -5.87 -19.03
C LEU A 67 8.46 -6.19 -17.56
N GLY A 68 9.06 -5.41 -16.66
CA GLY A 68 9.09 -5.71 -15.24
C GLY A 68 7.71 -5.79 -14.60
N GLY A 69 6.78 -4.93 -14.98
CA GLY A 69 5.40 -4.96 -14.50
C GLY A 69 4.69 -6.26 -14.88
N GLY A 70 4.84 -6.70 -16.15
CA GLY A 70 4.30 -7.98 -16.63
C GLY A 70 4.91 -9.18 -15.91
N ILE A 71 6.23 -9.16 -15.68
CA ILE A 71 6.92 -10.23 -14.95
C ILE A 71 6.40 -10.33 -13.51
N ILE A 72 6.29 -9.20 -12.79
CA ILE A 72 5.75 -9.18 -11.41
C ILE A 72 4.34 -9.71 -11.40
N ARG A 73 3.48 -9.27 -12.32
CA ARG A 73 2.10 -9.77 -12.46
C ARG A 73 2.07 -11.29 -12.60
N ASP A 74 2.83 -11.84 -13.54
CA ASP A 74 2.77 -13.24 -13.87
C ASP A 74 3.37 -14.13 -12.78
N VAL A 75 4.39 -13.64 -12.08
CA VAL A 75 4.95 -14.30 -10.87
C VAL A 75 3.92 -14.35 -9.74
N ILE A 76 3.11 -13.31 -9.57
CA ILE A 76 2.06 -13.29 -8.54
C ILE A 76 0.87 -14.17 -8.96
N LEU A 77 0.44 -14.06 -10.22
CA LEU A 77 -0.70 -14.82 -10.74
C LEU A 77 -0.45 -16.32 -10.75
N GLN A 78 0.78 -16.75 -11.04
CA GLN A 78 1.16 -18.17 -11.16
C GLN A 78 0.24 -18.95 -12.12
N LYS A 79 -0.34 -18.26 -13.09
CA LYS A 79 -1.20 -18.82 -14.13
C LYS A 79 -0.64 -18.47 -15.50
N GLY A 80 -0.46 -19.49 -16.35
CA GLY A 80 0.16 -19.34 -17.66
C GLY A 80 1.69 -19.13 -17.60
N ALA A 81 2.28 -18.86 -18.76
CA ALA A 81 3.70 -18.56 -18.88
C ALA A 81 4.00 -17.11 -18.48
N VAL A 82 5.24 -16.87 -18.06
CA VAL A 82 5.70 -15.51 -17.77
C VAL A 82 5.76 -14.71 -19.07
N TYR A 83 5.25 -13.49 -19.08
CA TYR A 83 5.09 -12.62 -20.25
C TYR A 83 6.30 -12.56 -21.18
N ILE A 84 7.50 -12.45 -20.63
CA ILE A 84 8.74 -12.37 -21.39
C ILE A 84 9.05 -13.68 -22.17
N LEU A 85 8.50 -14.81 -21.73
CA LEU A 85 8.67 -16.12 -22.38
C LEU A 85 7.52 -16.41 -23.33
N ASP A 86 6.31 -15.95 -23.01
CA ASP A 86 5.10 -16.17 -23.79
C ASP A 86 5.05 -15.26 -25.03
N GLN A 87 5.57 -14.04 -24.92
CA GLN A 87 5.60 -13.06 -25.99
C GLN A 87 7.03 -12.85 -26.53
N PRO A 88 7.44 -13.61 -27.56
CA PRO A 88 8.80 -13.59 -28.07
C PRO A 88 9.24 -12.24 -28.64
N LEU A 89 8.29 -11.37 -28.99
CA LEU A 89 8.56 -10.02 -29.49
C LEU A 89 8.77 -8.97 -28.39
N ALA A 90 8.32 -9.23 -27.18
CA ALA A 90 8.34 -8.22 -26.13
C ALA A 90 9.78 -7.80 -25.75
N LEU A 91 10.67 -8.76 -25.55
CA LEU A 91 12.07 -8.48 -25.22
C LEU A 91 12.82 -7.80 -26.39
N PRO A 92 12.80 -8.32 -27.64
CA PRO A 92 13.41 -7.64 -28.78
C PRO A 92 12.88 -6.22 -28.99
N MET A 93 11.58 -6.00 -28.83
CA MET A 93 10.97 -4.68 -28.95
C MET A 93 11.49 -3.71 -27.88
N SER A 94 11.59 -4.14 -26.63
CA SER A 94 12.15 -3.31 -25.56
C SER A 94 13.62 -2.96 -25.83
N VAL A 95 14.45 -3.95 -26.24
CA VAL A 95 15.86 -3.73 -26.56
C VAL A 95 16.04 -2.83 -27.77
N ALA A 96 15.28 -3.06 -28.85
CA ALA A 96 15.32 -2.22 -30.05
C ALA A 96 14.91 -0.78 -29.73
N THR A 97 13.84 -0.61 -28.97
CA THR A 97 13.38 0.71 -28.51
C THR A 97 14.48 1.40 -27.70
N ALA A 98 15.12 0.66 -26.79
CA ALA A 98 16.22 1.19 -25.98
C ALA A 98 17.39 1.66 -26.84
N ALA A 99 17.82 0.84 -27.79
CA ALA A 99 18.92 1.17 -28.70
C ALA A 99 18.60 2.43 -29.52
N ILE A 100 17.41 2.51 -30.12
CA ILE A 100 16.98 3.65 -30.90
C ILE A 100 16.88 4.93 -30.03
N ALA A 101 16.23 4.86 -28.89
CA ALA A 101 16.06 6.01 -28.00
C ALA A 101 17.39 6.50 -27.40
N PHE A 102 18.35 5.60 -27.20
CA PHE A 102 19.68 5.95 -26.71
C PHE A 102 20.52 6.67 -27.76
N VAL A 103 20.47 6.21 -29.04
CA VAL A 103 21.27 6.73 -30.16
C VAL A 103 20.74 8.08 -30.66
N PHE A 104 19.41 8.29 -30.61
CA PHE A 104 18.75 9.50 -31.12
C PHE A 104 18.28 10.45 -30.02
N PRO A 105 19.20 11.12 -29.29
CA PRO A 105 18.85 12.00 -28.17
C PRO A 105 18.10 13.28 -28.58
N VAL A 106 18.25 13.70 -29.83
CA VAL A 106 17.74 14.95 -30.37
C VAL A 106 16.19 15.07 -30.32
N ILE A 107 15.51 13.91 -30.24
CA ILE A 107 14.04 13.87 -30.16
C ILE A 107 13.53 14.30 -28.76
N PHE A 108 14.43 14.36 -27.77
CA PHE A 108 14.07 14.52 -26.36
C PHE A 108 14.70 15.76 -25.71
N GLU A 109 14.30 16.96 -26.17
CA GLU A 109 14.88 18.23 -25.70
C GLU A 109 14.55 18.57 -24.22
N LYS A 110 13.48 18.00 -23.66
CA LYS A 110 13.05 18.22 -22.27
C LYS A 110 12.75 16.90 -21.57
N PRO A 111 13.79 16.18 -21.12
CA PRO A 111 13.63 14.82 -20.62
C PRO A 111 12.69 14.70 -19.42
N ASP A 112 12.78 15.58 -18.42
CA ASP A 112 12.02 15.46 -17.16
C ASP A 112 10.50 15.43 -17.35
N ARG A 113 9.97 16.34 -18.18
CA ARG A 113 8.51 16.39 -18.46
C ARG A 113 8.07 15.19 -19.30
N LEU A 114 8.90 14.81 -20.26
CA LEU A 114 8.60 13.71 -21.14
C LEU A 114 8.63 12.37 -20.39
N ILE A 115 9.63 12.16 -19.53
CA ILE A 115 9.71 10.99 -18.63
C ILE A 115 8.42 10.88 -17.82
N ALA A 116 8.01 11.98 -17.18
CA ALA A 116 6.79 11.99 -16.38
C ALA A 116 5.53 11.65 -17.21
N ILE A 117 5.39 12.19 -18.40
CA ILE A 117 4.23 11.94 -19.29
C ILE A 117 4.22 10.48 -19.76
N LEU A 118 5.36 9.97 -20.23
CA LEU A 118 5.49 8.58 -20.70
C LEU A 118 5.27 7.58 -19.56
N ASP A 119 5.79 7.87 -18.37
CA ASP A 119 5.58 7.06 -17.18
C ASP A 119 4.08 6.97 -16.83
N ILE A 120 3.38 8.12 -16.77
CA ILE A 120 1.95 8.17 -16.47
C ILE A 120 1.12 7.43 -17.53
N PHE A 121 1.46 7.62 -18.81
CA PHE A 121 0.76 6.97 -19.90
C PHE A 121 0.96 5.45 -19.86
N SER A 122 2.19 4.99 -19.64
CA SER A 122 2.49 3.55 -19.48
C SER A 122 1.77 2.94 -18.28
N VAL A 123 1.68 3.65 -17.15
CA VAL A 123 0.93 3.22 -15.96
C VAL A 123 -0.54 2.97 -16.30
N GLY A 124 -1.18 3.88 -17.05
CA GLY A 124 -2.57 3.70 -17.49
C GLY A 124 -2.77 2.48 -18.38
N LEU A 125 -1.86 2.27 -19.35
CA LEU A 125 -1.91 1.11 -20.24
C LEU A 125 -1.72 -0.20 -19.46
N TYR A 126 -0.70 -0.27 -18.59
CA TYR A 126 -0.43 -1.48 -17.80
C TYR A 126 -1.48 -1.75 -16.73
N ALA A 127 -2.14 -0.72 -16.21
CA ALA A 127 -3.27 -0.91 -15.29
C ALA A 127 -4.42 -1.66 -15.98
N ALA A 128 -4.74 -1.28 -17.22
CA ALA A 128 -5.75 -1.96 -18.01
C ALA A 128 -5.33 -3.37 -18.40
N VAL A 129 -4.12 -3.54 -18.98
CA VAL A 129 -3.60 -4.84 -19.43
C VAL A 129 -3.49 -5.84 -18.27
N GLY A 130 -3.00 -5.40 -17.11
CA GLY A 130 -2.88 -6.25 -15.93
C GLY A 130 -4.22 -6.69 -15.36
N ALA A 131 -5.20 -5.77 -15.35
CA ALA A 131 -6.57 -6.08 -14.94
C ALA A 131 -7.26 -7.04 -15.92
N ASP A 132 -7.14 -6.77 -17.23
CA ASP A 132 -7.73 -7.59 -18.30
C ASP A 132 -7.25 -9.03 -18.25
N LYS A 133 -5.91 -9.24 -18.19
CA LYS A 133 -5.34 -10.59 -18.11
C LYS A 133 -5.87 -11.37 -16.89
N SER A 134 -6.10 -10.68 -15.78
CA SER A 134 -6.62 -11.30 -14.56
C SER A 134 -8.13 -11.63 -14.68
N MET A 135 -8.89 -10.83 -15.42
CA MET A 135 -10.30 -11.09 -15.72
C MET A 135 -10.45 -12.32 -16.62
N VAL A 136 -9.55 -12.51 -17.60
CA VAL A 136 -9.52 -13.71 -18.44
C VAL A 136 -9.37 -15.00 -17.62
N TYR A 137 -8.67 -14.93 -16.47
CA TYR A 137 -8.57 -16.05 -15.52
C TYR A 137 -9.75 -16.16 -14.55
N GLU A 138 -10.83 -15.41 -14.78
CA GLU A 138 -12.05 -15.40 -13.95
C GLU A 138 -11.76 -15.13 -12.46
N LEU A 139 -10.78 -14.25 -12.17
CA LEU A 139 -10.45 -13.87 -10.81
C LEU A 139 -11.44 -12.83 -10.29
N SER A 140 -11.56 -12.74 -8.96
CA SER A 140 -12.46 -11.75 -8.36
C SER A 140 -12.07 -10.32 -8.75
N PRO A 141 -13.03 -9.39 -8.87
CA PRO A 141 -12.79 -7.99 -9.29
C PRO A 141 -11.70 -7.30 -8.49
N MET A 142 -11.65 -7.55 -7.20
CA MET A 142 -10.63 -6.99 -6.33
C MET A 142 -9.22 -7.48 -6.70
N VAL A 143 -9.07 -8.77 -7.03
CA VAL A 143 -7.80 -9.33 -7.48
C VAL A 143 -7.42 -8.76 -8.84
N CYS A 144 -8.37 -8.58 -9.75
CA CYS A 144 -8.14 -7.95 -11.06
C CYS A 144 -7.60 -6.52 -10.90
N VAL A 145 -8.18 -5.73 -10.00
CA VAL A 145 -7.69 -4.37 -9.68
C VAL A 145 -6.28 -4.42 -9.09
N MET A 146 -5.99 -5.35 -8.18
CA MET A 146 -4.66 -5.51 -7.61
C MET A 146 -3.62 -5.90 -8.67
N MET A 147 -3.96 -6.80 -9.58
CA MET A 147 -3.06 -7.20 -10.67
C MET A 147 -2.81 -6.06 -11.65
N GLY A 148 -3.85 -5.30 -11.99
CA GLY A 148 -3.70 -4.05 -12.76
C GLY A 148 -2.74 -3.08 -12.07
N PHE A 149 -2.93 -2.86 -10.78
CA PHE A 149 -2.05 -2.01 -9.98
C PHE A 149 -0.60 -2.51 -9.98
N PHE A 150 -0.33 -3.77 -9.63
CA PHE A 150 1.05 -4.30 -9.61
C PHE A 150 1.71 -4.27 -10.99
N THR A 151 0.95 -4.54 -12.06
CA THR A 151 1.47 -4.44 -13.42
C THR A 151 1.85 -3.00 -13.75
N ALA A 152 0.99 -2.05 -13.41
CA ALA A 152 1.18 -0.63 -13.70
C ALA A 152 2.40 -0.02 -13.00
N VAL A 153 2.58 -0.34 -11.72
CA VAL A 153 3.67 0.27 -10.92
C VAL A 153 4.95 -0.55 -10.94
N GLY A 154 4.88 -1.82 -11.31
CA GLY A 154 5.97 -2.79 -11.18
C GLY A 154 7.22 -2.40 -11.98
N GLY A 155 7.06 -1.92 -13.21
CA GLY A 155 8.18 -1.46 -14.03
C GLY A 155 8.90 -0.26 -13.42
N GLY A 156 8.16 0.74 -12.95
CA GLY A 156 8.71 1.91 -12.26
C GLY A 156 9.37 1.55 -10.93
N MET A 157 8.79 0.61 -10.17
CA MET A 157 9.41 0.11 -8.94
C MET A 157 10.76 -0.55 -9.20
N LEU A 158 10.83 -1.43 -10.20
CA LEU A 158 12.11 -2.09 -10.57
C LEU A 158 13.14 -1.06 -11.02
N ARG A 159 12.73 -0.08 -11.83
CA ARG A 159 13.61 1.03 -12.25
C ARG A 159 14.24 1.71 -11.04
N ASP A 160 13.41 2.14 -10.10
CA ASP A 160 13.86 2.90 -8.93
C ASP A 160 14.78 2.03 -8.03
N VAL A 161 14.45 0.74 -7.86
CA VAL A 161 15.29 -0.22 -7.12
C VAL A 161 16.65 -0.40 -7.79
N PHE A 162 16.71 -0.55 -9.11
CA PHE A 162 17.98 -0.69 -9.84
C PHE A 162 18.85 0.56 -9.77
N LEU A 163 18.23 1.72 -9.65
CA LEU A 163 18.93 3.00 -9.41
C LEU A 163 19.31 3.23 -7.93
N GLY A 164 19.01 2.28 -7.04
CA GLY A 164 19.27 2.42 -5.60
C GLY A 164 18.40 3.48 -4.93
N GLN A 165 17.26 3.82 -5.52
CA GLN A 165 16.34 4.83 -5.00
C GLN A 165 15.14 4.17 -4.33
N THR A 166 14.55 4.87 -3.37
CA THR A 166 13.27 4.45 -2.82
C THR A 166 12.19 4.58 -3.90
N PRO A 167 11.46 3.50 -4.25
CA PRO A 167 10.44 3.57 -5.28
C PRO A 167 9.43 4.68 -5.02
N GLY A 168 9.10 5.43 -6.09
CA GLY A 168 8.21 6.59 -6.02
C GLY A 168 6.81 6.29 -5.45
N ILE A 169 6.37 5.04 -5.53
CA ILE A 169 5.12 4.56 -4.93
C ILE A 169 5.12 4.65 -3.40
N PHE A 170 6.29 4.52 -2.76
CA PHE A 170 6.46 4.59 -1.30
C PHE A 170 6.89 5.97 -0.82
N GLN A 171 7.29 6.85 -1.73
CA GLN A 171 7.66 8.20 -1.37
C GLN A 171 6.42 9.06 -1.06
N ARG A 172 6.61 10.01 -0.14
CA ARG A 172 5.65 11.08 0.07
C ARG A 172 5.51 11.89 -1.20
N GLY A 173 4.49 11.63 -1.96
CA GLY A 173 4.34 12.23 -3.28
C GLY A 173 2.92 12.17 -3.81
N ASN A 174 2.83 12.55 -5.04
CA ASN A 174 1.61 12.77 -5.80
C ASN A 174 0.89 11.44 -6.07
N PHE A 175 -0.04 11.03 -5.28
CA PHE A 175 -1.04 9.94 -5.47
C PHE A 175 -0.73 8.86 -6.52
N TYR A 176 0.57 8.50 -6.72
CA TYR A 176 0.99 7.57 -7.77
C TYR A 176 0.25 6.23 -7.71
N ALA A 177 0.23 5.64 -6.52
CA ALA A 177 -0.48 4.39 -6.26
C ALA A 177 -2.00 4.53 -6.46
N ILE A 178 -2.56 5.64 -5.99
CA ILE A 178 -4.00 5.89 -6.05
C ILE A 178 -4.47 6.03 -7.49
N THR A 179 -3.68 6.69 -8.35
CA THR A 179 -4.03 6.83 -9.77
C THR A 179 -4.01 5.49 -10.52
N ALA A 180 -3.06 4.62 -10.21
CA ALA A 180 -3.00 3.28 -10.79
C ALA A 180 -4.17 2.40 -10.34
N ILE A 181 -4.52 2.45 -9.04
CA ILE A 181 -5.68 1.72 -8.49
C ILE A 181 -6.98 2.26 -9.10
N ALA A 182 -7.15 3.59 -9.18
CA ALA A 182 -8.34 4.20 -9.77
C ALA A 182 -8.49 3.84 -11.26
N GLY A 183 -7.39 3.82 -12.01
CA GLY A 183 -7.38 3.38 -13.40
C GLY A 183 -7.80 1.92 -13.54
N ALA A 184 -7.17 1.01 -12.80
CA ALA A 184 -7.51 -0.41 -12.81
C ALA A 184 -8.97 -0.65 -12.37
N THR A 185 -9.43 0.07 -11.33
CA THR A 185 -10.83 -0.04 -10.86
C THR A 185 -11.81 0.43 -11.93
N SER A 186 -11.51 1.53 -12.64
CA SER A 186 -12.37 2.01 -13.73
C SER A 186 -12.45 1.01 -14.88
N TYR A 187 -11.34 0.36 -15.22
CA TYR A 187 -11.31 -0.69 -16.24
C TYR A 187 -12.20 -1.86 -15.87
N VAL A 188 -11.97 -2.45 -14.68
CA VAL A 188 -12.73 -3.61 -14.18
C VAL A 188 -14.21 -3.27 -14.08
N ALA A 189 -14.57 -2.10 -13.53
CA ALA A 189 -15.95 -1.68 -13.40
C ALA A 189 -16.66 -1.50 -14.75
N LEU A 190 -15.98 -0.96 -15.76
CA LEU A 190 -16.56 -0.78 -17.11
C LEU A 190 -16.79 -2.11 -17.81
N VAL A 191 -15.84 -3.04 -17.71
CA VAL A 191 -15.96 -4.34 -18.40
C VAL A 191 -16.97 -5.23 -17.67
N GLU A 192 -16.90 -5.32 -16.34
CA GLU A 192 -17.73 -6.25 -15.56
C GLU A 192 -19.18 -5.77 -15.40
N ASN A 193 -19.37 -4.47 -15.01
CA ASN A 193 -20.72 -3.98 -14.71
C ASN A 193 -21.44 -3.39 -15.93
N PHE A 194 -20.69 -2.76 -16.85
CA PHE A 194 -21.27 -2.10 -18.02
C PHE A 194 -21.09 -2.90 -19.31
N HIS A 195 -20.39 -4.02 -19.30
CA HIS A 195 -20.09 -4.84 -20.47
C HIS A 195 -19.52 -4.01 -21.64
N ALA A 196 -18.72 -2.99 -21.30
CA ALA A 196 -18.14 -2.09 -22.27
C ALA A 196 -17.05 -2.82 -23.11
N PRO A 197 -16.84 -2.45 -24.36
CA PRO A 197 -15.73 -2.98 -25.16
C PRO A 197 -14.38 -2.72 -24.47
N ASN A 198 -13.49 -3.70 -24.44
CA ASN A 198 -12.22 -3.61 -23.71
C ASN A 198 -11.33 -2.44 -24.17
N ILE A 199 -11.35 -2.12 -25.47
CA ILE A 199 -10.61 -0.96 -26.00
C ILE A 199 -11.18 0.34 -25.43
N PHE A 200 -12.49 0.48 -25.32
CA PHE A 200 -13.12 1.66 -24.72
C PHE A 200 -12.79 1.76 -23.23
N ALA A 201 -12.88 0.66 -22.49
CA ALA A 201 -12.51 0.61 -21.08
C ALA A 201 -11.03 0.95 -20.86
N LEU A 202 -10.13 0.48 -21.74
CA LEU A 202 -8.70 0.84 -21.72
C LEU A 202 -8.50 2.35 -21.94
N VAL A 203 -9.13 2.94 -22.93
CA VAL A 203 -9.01 4.39 -23.19
C VAL A 203 -9.48 5.18 -21.97
N VAL A 204 -10.62 4.82 -21.38
CA VAL A 204 -11.14 5.46 -20.17
C VAL A 204 -10.17 5.29 -18.98
N CYS A 205 -9.62 4.10 -18.80
CA CYS A 205 -8.60 3.82 -17.79
C CYS A 205 -7.40 4.74 -17.93
N VAL A 206 -6.83 4.84 -19.14
CA VAL A 206 -5.69 5.72 -19.44
C VAL A 206 -6.04 7.18 -19.18
N VAL A 207 -7.18 7.65 -19.66
CA VAL A 207 -7.62 9.04 -19.46
C VAL A 207 -7.81 9.36 -17.98
N ILE A 208 -8.45 8.48 -17.20
CA ILE A 208 -8.63 8.66 -15.76
C ILE A 208 -7.27 8.69 -15.05
N THR A 209 -6.38 7.76 -15.36
CA THR A 209 -5.04 7.71 -14.77
C THR A 209 -4.25 8.97 -15.08
N MET A 210 -4.26 9.43 -16.33
CA MET A 210 -3.58 10.66 -16.74
C MET A 210 -4.19 11.90 -16.09
N ALA A 211 -5.52 12.01 -16.07
CA ALA A 211 -6.21 13.15 -15.49
C ALA A 211 -5.95 13.26 -13.98
N LEU A 212 -6.09 12.16 -13.23
CA LEU A 212 -5.82 12.14 -11.81
C LEU A 212 -4.35 12.47 -11.50
N ARG A 213 -3.43 11.96 -12.29
CA ARG A 213 -2.01 12.27 -12.14
C ARG A 213 -1.69 13.71 -12.46
N TRP A 214 -2.27 14.25 -13.55
CA TRP A 214 -2.16 15.67 -13.90
C TRP A 214 -2.66 16.55 -12.75
N ILE A 215 -3.86 16.26 -12.25
CA ILE A 215 -4.47 17.00 -11.12
C ILE A 215 -3.55 16.94 -9.90
N SER A 216 -3.06 15.75 -9.56
CA SER A 216 -2.16 15.54 -8.42
C SER A 216 -0.86 16.35 -8.54
N LEU A 217 -0.27 16.41 -9.74
CA LEU A 217 0.94 17.17 -10.00
C LEU A 217 0.67 18.69 -10.03
N HIS A 218 -0.44 19.11 -10.63
CA HIS A 218 -0.77 20.53 -10.77
C HIS A 218 -1.10 21.19 -9.43
N TYR A 219 -1.88 20.51 -8.60
CA TYR A 219 -2.27 20.99 -7.27
C TYR A 219 -1.29 20.58 -6.17
N ASN A 220 -0.20 19.90 -6.51
CA ASN A 220 0.81 19.41 -5.56
C ASN A 220 0.17 18.70 -4.34
N ILE A 221 -0.84 17.87 -4.62
CA ILE A 221 -1.59 17.15 -3.59
C ILE A 221 -0.71 16.02 -3.07
N LEU A 222 -0.13 16.24 -1.88
CA LEU A 222 0.74 15.27 -1.23
C LEU A 222 -0.08 14.29 -0.39
N THR A 223 0.29 13.02 -0.45
CA THR A 223 -0.28 12.01 0.46
C THR A 223 0.07 12.37 1.89
N PRO A 224 -0.91 12.43 2.83
CA PRO A 224 -0.62 12.76 4.22
C PRO A 224 0.31 11.71 4.82
N THR A 225 1.42 12.15 5.42
CA THR A 225 2.40 11.27 6.10
C THR A 225 1.92 10.81 7.46
N GLU A 226 1.03 11.58 8.07
CA GLU A 226 0.47 11.27 9.38
C GLU A 226 -1.05 11.32 9.29
N VAL A 227 -1.67 10.17 9.46
CA VAL A 227 -3.10 10.12 9.77
C VAL A 227 -3.20 10.54 11.24
N ASN A 228 -3.57 11.79 11.48
CA ASN A 228 -3.73 12.32 12.84
C ASN A 228 -4.96 11.66 13.47
N LEU A 229 -4.77 10.41 13.88
CA LEU A 229 -5.78 9.60 14.56
C LEU A 229 -6.14 10.14 15.95
N ASP A 230 -5.43 11.16 16.44
CA ASP A 230 -5.71 11.78 17.71
C ASP A 230 -7.14 12.34 17.79
N ARG A 231 -7.71 12.83 16.67
CA ARG A 231 -9.11 13.26 16.66
C ARG A 231 -10.10 12.11 16.84
N VAL A 232 -9.78 10.93 16.32
CA VAL A 232 -10.64 9.74 16.42
C VAL A 232 -10.31 8.96 17.69
N ALA A 233 -9.05 8.93 18.11
CA ALA A 233 -8.60 8.23 19.31
C ALA A 233 -8.90 8.99 20.61
N ARG A 234 -9.06 10.31 20.58
CA ARG A 234 -9.42 11.12 21.78
C ARG A 234 -10.67 10.61 22.51
N PRO A 235 -11.82 10.36 21.86
CA PRO A 235 -12.98 9.82 22.56
C PRO A 235 -12.72 8.41 23.11
N ILE A 236 -12.02 7.54 22.37
CA ILE A 236 -11.72 6.17 22.80
C ILE A 236 -10.77 6.18 24.00
N ARG A 237 -9.76 7.04 24.00
CA ARG A 237 -8.82 7.21 25.10
C ARG A 237 -9.48 7.81 26.35
N GLN A 238 -10.42 8.72 26.17
CA GLN A 238 -11.23 9.26 27.28
C GLN A 238 -12.16 8.21 27.88
N PHE A 239 -12.78 7.35 27.06
CA PHE A 239 -13.57 6.22 27.56
C PHE A 239 -12.69 5.17 28.23
N GLY A 240 -11.53 4.85 27.69
CA GLY A 240 -10.55 3.94 28.30
C GLY A 240 -10.04 4.48 29.64
N ASN A 241 -9.65 5.74 29.73
CA ASN A 241 -9.17 6.35 30.95
C ASN A 241 -10.26 6.44 32.02
N LYS A 242 -11.53 6.78 31.65
CA LYS A 242 -12.66 6.75 32.58
C LYS A 242 -12.97 5.34 33.08
N ALA A 243 -12.84 4.32 32.23
CA ALA A 243 -13.03 2.94 32.63
C ALA A 243 -11.91 2.46 33.56
N VAL A 244 -10.66 2.80 33.27
CA VAL A 244 -9.51 2.50 34.15
C VAL A 244 -9.62 3.25 35.47
N GLU A 245 -10.04 4.51 35.48
CA GLU A 245 -10.25 5.31 36.68
C GLU A 245 -11.44 4.80 37.51
N ALA A 246 -12.49 4.29 36.86
CA ALA A 246 -13.61 3.64 37.54
C ALA A 246 -13.22 2.29 38.17
N VAL A 247 -12.32 1.53 37.52
CA VAL A 247 -11.79 0.24 38.03
C VAL A 247 -10.67 0.47 39.04
N SER A 248 -9.89 1.55 38.93
CA SER A 248 -8.81 1.93 39.85
C SER A 248 -9.29 2.75 41.06
N LYS A 249 -10.59 3.01 41.20
CA LYS A 249 -11.09 3.47 42.53
C LYS A 249 -10.68 2.41 43.55
N PRO A 250 -9.83 2.76 44.54
CA PRO A 250 -9.31 1.77 45.43
C PRO A 250 -10.45 1.13 46.20
N VAL A 251 -10.77 -0.10 45.88
CA VAL A 251 -11.52 -0.98 46.75
C VAL A 251 -10.72 -1.02 48.04
N HIS A 252 -11.15 -0.29 49.05
CA HIS A 252 -10.57 -0.19 50.40
C HIS A 252 -9.00 -0.19 50.40
N ARG A 253 -8.44 1.02 50.64
CA ARG A 253 -7.06 1.07 51.13
C ARG A 253 -6.98 0.14 52.33
N VAL A 254 -6.32 -0.97 52.20
CA VAL A 254 -5.89 -1.78 53.37
C VAL A 254 -5.14 -0.79 54.26
N PRO A 255 -5.59 -0.56 55.52
CA PRO A 255 -4.90 0.38 56.38
C PRO A 255 -3.45 -0.05 56.54
N SER A 256 -2.53 0.91 56.47
CA SER A 256 -1.11 0.58 56.67
C SER A 256 -0.93 -0.11 58.01
N GLU A 257 0.04 -0.99 58.15
CA GLU A 257 0.32 -1.70 59.40
C GLU A 257 0.41 -0.77 60.60
N ARG A 258 0.94 0.44 60.44
CA ARG A 258 0.95 1.49 61.46
C ARG A 258 -0.46 1.91 61.90
N ALA A 259 -1.38 2.05 60.97
CA ALA A 259 -2.75 2.44 61.26
C ALA A 259 -3.53 1.28 61.96
N LEU A 260 -3.18 0.05 61.64
CA LEU A 260 -3.72 -1.14 62.30
C LEU A 260 -3.17 -1.28 63.75
N ASP A 261 -1.91 -0.99 63.98
CA ASP A 261 -1.29 -1.04 65.28
C ASP A 261 -1.78 0.08 66.18
N GLU A 262 -1.91 1.32 65.67
CA GLU A 262 -2.56 2.41 66.42
C GLU A 262 -4.01 2.07 66.83
N ARG A 263 -4.71 1.40 65.94
CA ARG A 263 -6.09 0.96 66.25
C ARG A 263 -6.15 -0.12 67.32
N ARG A 264 -5.18 -1.06 67.28
CA ARG A 264 -5.01 -2.09 68.29
C ARG A 264 -4.67 -1.47 69.66
N GLU A 265 -3.75 -0.52 69.71
CA GLU A 265 -3.38 0.18 70.92
C GLU A 265 -4.54 0.93 71.52
N ARG A 266 -5.34 1.67 70.70
CA ARG A 266 -6.55 2.36 71.17
C ARG A 266 -7.58 1.39 71.77
N VAL A 267 -7.83 0.29 71.10
CA VAL A 267 -8.73 -0.77 71.58
C VAL A 267 -8.23 -1.38 72.89
N GLN A 268 -6.93 -1.65 73.01
CA GLN A 268 -6.33 -2.18 74.24
C GLN A 268 -6.41 -1.15 75.40
N ALA A 269 -6.19 0.14 75.09
CA ALA A 269 -6.31 1.19 76.08
C ALA A 269 -7.75 1.32 76.59
N ASP A 270 -8.76 1.26 75.70
CA ASP A 270 -10.17 1.30 76.05
C ASP A 270 -10.58 0.09 76.93
N ILE A 271 -10.13 -1.13 76.56
CA ILE A 271 -10.36 -2.36 77.38
C ILE A 271 -9.74 -2.21 78.75
N LYS A 272 -8.51 -1.67 78.84
CA LYS A 272 -7.80 -1.48 80.11
C LYS A 272 -8.51 -0.45 80.98
N GLN A 273 -9.06 0.61 80.36
CA GLN A 273 -9.83 1.63 81.08
C GLN A 273 -11.15 1.07 81.60
N ARG A 274 -11.92 0.33 80.81
CA ARG A 274 -13.16 -0.33 81.22
C ARG A 274 -12.93 -1.31 82.38
N ARG A 275 -11.88 -2.11 82.32
CA ARG A 275 -11.51 -3.02 83.41
C ARG A 275 -11.18 -2.28 84.72
N ARG A 276 -10.53 -1.08 84.64
CA ARG A 276 -10.26 -0.24 85.80
C ARG A 276 -11.53 0.32 86.39
N GLU A 277 -12.46 0.75 85.53
CA GLU A 277 -13.76 1.26 86.01
C GLU A 277 -14.61 0.15 86.65
N GLU A 278 -14.66 -1.01 86.04
CA GLU A 278 -15.36 -2.18 86.62
C GLU A 278 -14.79 -2.57 87.97
N ARG A 279 -13.45 -2.61 88.12
CA ARG A 279 -12.82 -2.86 89.44
C ARG A 279 -13.23 -1.75 90.44
N LYS A 280 -13.23 -0.48 90.05
CA LYS A 280 -13.65 0.60 90.94
C LYS A 280 -15.13 0.42 91.36
N ARG A 281 -15.99 0.04 90.44
CA ARG A 281 -17.43 -0.24 90.76
C ARG A 281 -17.56 -1.44 91.67
N GLN A 282 -16.82 -2.53 91.46
CA GLN A 282 -16.85 -3.69 92.31
C GLN A 282 -16.34 -3.37 93.72
N VAL A 283 -15.25 -2.59 93.82
CA VAL A 283 -14.74 -2.14 95.16
C VAL A 283 -15.76 -1.22 95.82
N ALA A 284 -16.43 -0.31 95.11
CA ALA A 284 -17.43 0.55 95.63
C ALA A 284 -18.68 -0.24 96.14
N GLN A 285 -19.10 -1.24 95.32
CA GLN A 285 -20.21 -2.15 95.77
C GLN A 285 -19.82 -2.99 96.97
N LYS A 286 -18.63 -3.56 97.06
CA LYS A 286 -18.17 -4.29 98.24
C LYS A 286 -18.10 -3.39 99.51
N ARG A 287 -17.70 -2.08 99.34
CA ARG A 287 -17.69 -1.14 100.40
C ARG A 287 -19.12 -0.78 100.86
N ARG A 288 -20.08 -0.58 99.95
CA ARG A 288 -21.45 -0.37 100.27
C ARG A 288 -22.07 -1.54 101.04
N ALA A 289 -21.92 -2.74 100.47
CA ALA A 289 -22.40 -3.97 101.14
C ALA A 289 -21.76 -4.25 102.50
N PHE A 290 -20.50 -3.85 102.73
CA PHE A 290 -19.85 -3.91 104.02
C PHE A 290 -20.51 -2.93 105.05
N TRP A 291 -20.78 -1.69 104.60
CA TRP A 291 -21.40 -0.71 105.45
C TRP A 291 -22.87 -1.06 105.80
N GLU A 292 -23.64 -1.57 104.83
CA GLU A 292 -25.02 -2.05 105.06
C GLU A 292 -25.07 -3.27 105.97
N LYS A 293 -24.03 -3.95 106.18
CA LYS A 293 -24.01 -5.16 107.08
C LYS A 293 -23.50 -4.87 108.45
N HIS A 294 -22.90 -3.74 108.74
CA HIS A 294 -22.22 -3.43 110.00
C HIS A 294 -22.68 -2.07 110.63
N CYS A 295 -23.62 -1.41 110.02
CA CYS A 295 -24.43 -0.35 110.59
C CYS A 295 -25.91 -0.71 110.51
#